data_df708343c31a4421d728907ac9fdff95
#
_entry.id   df708343c31a4421d728907ac9fdff95
#
_cell.length_a   1.000
_cell.length_b   1.000
_cell.length_c   1.000
_cell.angle_alpha   90.00
_cell.angle_beta   90.00
_cell.angle_gamma   90.00
#
_symmetry.space_group_name_H-M   'P 1'
#
loop_
_entity.id
_entity.type
_entity.pdbx_description
1 polymer ?
#
loop_
_entity_poly.entity_id
_entity_poly.type
_entity_poly.pdbx_seq_one_letter_code
_entity_poly.pdbx_strand_id
1 'polypeptide(L)'
;NSFRIELDCDIYITGSNAKLLSGELATVLGGRYVEFTIYPFSFAEFLELYRTVEPVASDAAAFQQYLTLGGMPYLANLRYAPEPCRQYLHDIYNSVVLNDVVRRNKIRDVDLLARIVAYVIGNIGTTFASTSIAKFLKSEHRTVAPETVLNYIKYCTEAYLFYQVNREDLQGKQILATN
;
A
#
# COMPACT_ATOMS: atom_id res chain seq x y z
N ASN A 1 22.33 16.22 9.85
CA ASN A 1 22.47 17.68 10.12
C ASN A 1 23.76 18.29 9.58
N SER A 2 24.89 17.57 9.50
CA SER A 2 26.15 18.15 8.98
C SER A 2 26.09 18.48 7.50
N PHE A 3 25.53 17.59 6.66
CA PHE A 3 25.45 17.86 5.21
C PHE A 3 24.69 19.13 4.84
N ARG A 4 23.63 19.48 5.59
CA ARG A 4 22.85 20.69 5.31
C ARG A 4 23.58 22.00 5.71
N ILE A 5 24.53 21.89 6.63
CA ILE A 5 25.33 23.02 7.10
C ILE A 5 26.57 23.22 6.23
N GLU A 6 27.13 22.13 5.73
CA GLU A 6 28.37 22.11 4.96
C GLU A 6 28.15 22.26 3.45
N LEU A 7 26.97 21.83 2.97
CA LEU A 7 26.62 21.86 1.54
C LEU A 7 25.36 22.73 1.36
N ASP A 8 25.46 23.73 0.51
CA ASP A 8 24.32 24.53 0.05
C ASP A 8 23.52 23.68 -0.97
N CYS A 9 22.73 22.71 -0.47
CA CYS A 9 22.00 21.76 -1.30
C CYS A 9 20.65 21.37 -0.68
N ASP A 10 19.70 21.01 -1.54
CA ASP A 10 18.47 20.34 -1.16
C ASP A 10 18.70 18.84 -0.96
N ILE A 11 18.13 18.29 0.10
CA ILE A 11 18.26 16.87 0.43
C ILE A 11 16.88 16.21 0.27
N TYR A 12 16.80 15.24 -0.63
CA TYR A 12 15.61 14.41 -0.83
C TYR A 12 15.83 13.03 -0.24
N ILE A 13 14.90 12.61 0.64
CA ILE A 13 14.91 11.30 1.29
C ILE A 13 13.67 10.56 0.81
N THR A 14 13.82 9.33 0.34
CA THR A 14 12.71 8.48 -0.10
C THR A 14 12.59 7.24 0.77
N GLY A 15 11.37 6.72 0.90
CA GLY A 15 11.11 5.48 1.63
C GLY A 15 9.77 4.88 1.23
N SER A 16 9.68 3.56 1.29
CA SER A 16 8.48 2.77 0.95
C SER A 16 7.52 2.59 2.12
N ASN A 17 7.74 3.27 3.25
CA ASN A 17 6.95 3.07 4.46
C ASN A 17 6.68 4.39 5.18
N ALA A 18 5.42 4.64 5.52
CA ALA A 18 4.98 5.86 6.21
C ALA A 18 5.72 6.13 7.54
N LYS A 19 6.08 5.07 8.28
CA LYS A 19 6.81 5.20 9.55
C LYS A 19 8.25 5.69 9.41
N LEU A 20 8.91 5.46 8.28
CA LEU A 20 10.29 5.93 8.07
C LEU A 20 10.40 7.45 8.18
N LEU A 21 9.39 8.17 7.68
CA LEU A 21 9.38 9.62 7.66
C LEU A 21 8.67 10.22 8.88
N SER A 22 7.62 9.58 9.39
CA SER A 22 6.82 10.11 10.50
C SER A 22 7.34 9.80 11.91
N GLY A 23 8.17 8.77 12.08
CA GLY A 23 8.67 8.32 13.38
C GLY A 23 10.10 8.80 13.69
N GLU A 24 11.08 7.97 13.34
CA GLU A 24 12.49 8.21 13.69
C GLU A 24 13.07 9.44 13.00
N LEU A 25 12.79 9.64 11.69
CA LEU A 25 13.29 10.80 10.96
C LEU A 25 12.61 12.10 11.37
N ALA A 26 11.32 12.09 11.70
CA ALA A 26 10.62 13.26 12.19
C ALA A 26 11.29 13.83 13.46
N THR A 27 11.70 12.94 14.37
CA THR A 27 12.41 13.32 15.60
C THR A 27 13.79 13.90 15.30
N VAL A 28 14.52 13.28 14.37
CA VAL A 28 15.88 13.71 13.99
C VAL A 28 15.87 15.01 13.18
N LEU A 29 14.89 15.17 12.29
CA LEU A 29 14.78 16.34 11.41
C LEU A 29 14.10 17.54 12.09
N GLY A 30 13.45 17.34 13.25
CA GLY A 30 12.89 18.43 14.06
C GLY A 30 11.92 19.35 13.32
N GLY A 31 11.04 18.82 12.47
CA GLY A 31 10.07 19.60 11.69
C GLY A 31 10.64 20.37 10.49
N ARG A 32 11.90 20.13 10.12
CA ARG A 32 12.59 20.82 9.01
C ARG A 32 12.50 20.02 7.70
N TYR A 33 11.34 19.46 7.38
CA TYR A 33 11.10 18.72 6.15
C TYR A 33 9.67 18.95 5.65
N VAL A 34 9.48 18.72 4.38
CA VAL A 34 8.16 18.62 3.74
C VAL A 34 8.01 17.22 3.25
N GLU A 35 6.88 16.58 3.60
CA GLU A 35 6.56 15.21 3.20
C GLU A 35 5.66 15.23 1.96
N PHE A 36 6.05 14.45 0.96
CA PHE A 36 5.25 14.19 -0.24
C PHE A 36 4.97 12.70 -0.32
N THR A 37 3.70 12.32 -0.34
CA THR A 37 3.29 10.94 -0.61
C THR A 37 3.10 10.78 -2.11
N ILE A 38 3.88 9.86 -2.71
CA ILE A 38 3.80 9.53 -4.12
C ILE A 38 2.96 8.26 -4.28
N TYR A 39 1.84 8.38 -4.96
CA TYR A 39 0.96 7.24 -5.27
C TYR A 39 1.30 6.63 -6.63
N PRO A 40 0.92 5.36 -6.88
CA PRO A 40 0.84 4.84 -8.23
C PRO A 40 -0.04 5.75 -9.10
N PHE A 41 0.18 5.74 -10.40
CA PHE A 41 -0.58 6.59 -11.34
C PHE A 41 -2.09 6.37 -11.21
N SER A 42 -2.83 7.46 -11.21
CA SER A 42 -4.25 7.47 -11.54
C SER A 42 -4.47 7.00 -12.97
N PHE A 43 -5.72 6.66 -13.34
CA PHE A 43 -6.00 6.26 -14.72
C PHE A 43 -5.65 7.34 -15.73
N ALA A 44 -5.84 8.62 -15.40
CA ALA A 44 -5.49 9.72 -16.30
C ALA A 44 -3.98 9.77 -16.57
N GLU A 45 -3.15 9.71 -15.56
CA GLU A 45 -1.69 9.68 -15.68
C GLU A 45 -1.19 8.39 -16.36
N PHE A 46 -1.80 7.25 -16.04
CA PHE A 46 -1.54 5.99 -16.72
C PHE A 46 -1.83 6.09 -18.23
N LEU A 47 -2.97 6.68 -18.60
CA LEU A 47 -3.39 6.80 -19.99
C LEU A 47 -2.42 7.64 -20.83
N GLU A 48 -1.91 8.73 -20.25
CA GLU A 48 -0.89 9.56 -20.90
C GLU A 48 0.38 8.74 -21.21
N LEU A 49 0.89 8.01 -20.22
CA LEU A 49 2.06 7.18 -20.41
C LEU A 49 1.78 5.97 -21.32
N TYR A 50 0.61 5.34 -21.18
CA TYR A 50 0.21 4.18 -21.97
C TYR A 50 0.18 4.48 -23.46
N ARG A 51 -0.32 5.66 -23.83
CA ARG A 51 -0.38 6.12 -25.23
C ARG A 51 1.00 6.34 -25.86
N THR A 52 2.03 6.52 -25.09
CA THR A 52 3.41 6.58 -25.63
C THR A 52 3.91 5.21 -26.10
N VAL A 53 3.36 4.13 -25.55
CA VAL A 53 3.72 2.74 -25.89
C VAL A 53 2.71 2.14 -26.89
N GLU A 54 1.42 2.41 -26.69
CA GLU A 54 0.29 1.89 -27.49
C GLU A 54 -0.58 3.04 -28.03
N PRO A 55 -0.10 3.78 -29.05
CA PRO A 55 -0.74 5.02 -29.49
C PRO A 55 -2.13 4.83 -30.15
N VAL A 56 -2.45 3.60 -30.60
CA VAL A 56 -3.72 3.28 -31.30
C VAL A 56 -4.76 2.65 -30.36
N ALA A 57 -4.41 2.41 -29.07
CA ALA A 57 -5.33 1.78 -28.14
C ALA A 57 -6.50 2.71 -27.80
N SER A 58 -7.71 2.15 -27.76
CA SER A 58 -8.88 2.88 -27.27
C SER A 58 -8.81 3.07 -25.75
N ASP A 59 -9.48 4.10 -25.23
CA ASP A 59 -9.55 4.37 -23.78
C ASP A 59 -10.14 3.19 -23.01
N ALA A 60 -11.10 2.47 -23.59
CA ALA A 60 -11.67 1.28 -22.99
C ALA A 60 -10.63 0.14 -22.86
N ALA A 61 -9.81 -0.08 -23.88
CA ALA A 61 -8.73 -1.07 -23.82
C ALA A 61 -7.65 -0.66 -22.80
N ALA A 62 -7.27 0.62 -22.78
CA ALA A 62 -6.35 1.16 -21.80
C ALA A 62 -6.89 1.03 -20.38
N PHE A 63 -8.18 1.24 -20.16
CA PHE A 63 -8.81 1.08 -18.85
C PHE A 63 -8.81 -0.37 -18.39
N GLN A 64 -9.09 -1.34 -19.27
CA GLN A 64 -8.97 -2.76 -18.94
C GLN A 64 -7.54 -3.15 -18.56
N GLN A 65 -6.54 -2.59 -19.26
CA GLN A 65 -5.14 -2.80 -18.93
C GLN A 65 -4.79 -2.22 -17.55
N TYR A 66 -5.28 -1.01 -17.26
CA TYR A 66 -5.11 -0.37 -15.96
C TYR A 66 -5.75 -1.17 -14.82
N LEU A 67 -6.96 -1.71 -15.01
CA LEU A 67 -7.62 -2.57 -14.02
C LEU A 67 -6.83 -3.87 -13.76
N THR A 68 -6.12 -4.36 -14.78
CA THR A 68 -5.37 -5.62 -14.68
C THR A 68 -3.99 -5.43 -14.05
N LEU A 69 -3.27 -4.38 -14.44
CA LEU A 69 -1.87 -4.17 -14.08
C LEU A 69 -1.64 -3.05 -13.05
N GLY A 70 -2.64 -2.16 -12.85
CA GLY A 70 -2.50 -1.01 -11.97
C GLY A 70 -1.66 0.12 -12.55
N GLY A 71 -1.32 1.08 -11.69
CA GLY A 71 -0.68 2.35 -12.07
C GLY A 71 0.82 2.44 -11.80
N MET A 72 1.56 1.33 -11.73
CA MET A 72 3.01 1.40 -11.51
C MET A 72 3.73 1.93 -12.77
N PRO A 73 4.49 3.05 -12.69
CA PRO A 73 5.07 3.70 -13.88
C PRO A 73 6.04 2.80 -14.67
N TYR A 74 6.79 1.94 -14.00
CA TYR A 74 7.79 1.08 -14.61
C TYR A 74 7.20 0.07 -15.60
N LEU A 75 5.87 -0.21 -15.55
CA LEU A 75 5.19 -1.11 -16.47
C LEU A 75 5.32 -0.65 -17.94
N ALA A 76 5.46 0.64 -18.18
CA ALA A 76 5.72 1.19 -19.51
C ALA A 76 7.05 0.71 -20.11
N ASN A 77 8.11 0.59 -19.27
CA ASN A 77 9.41 0.04 -19.70
C ASN A 77 9.32 -1.44 -20.09
N LEU A 78 8.36 -2.15 -19.52
CA LEU A 78 8.04 -3.55 -19.87
C LEU A 78 7.05 -3.65 -21.05
N ARG A 79 6.70 -2.50 -21.66
CA ARG A 79 5.73 -2.39 -22.75
C ARG A 79 4.39 -3.05 -22.44
N TYR A 80 4.01 -3.04 -21.18
CA TYR A 80 2.79 -3.68 -20.67
C TYR A 80 2.65 -5.16 -21.05
N ALA A 81 3.75 -5.84 -21.38
CA ALA A 81 3.75 -7.27 -21.71
C ALA A 81 3.29 -8.09 -20.47
N PRO A 82 2.30 -9.00 -20.63
CA PRO A 82 1.63 -9.63 -19.49
C PRO A 82 2.56 -10.37 -18.52
N GLU A 83 3.45 -11.22 -19.02
CA GLU A 83 4.33 -12.02 -18.16
C GLU A 83 5.38 -11.18 -17.42
N PRO A 84 6.17 -10.30 -18.09
CA PRO A 84 7.11 -9.42 -17.41
C PRO A 84 6.43 -8.50 -16.38
N CYS A 85 5.24 -7.96 -16.71
CA CYS A 85 4.50 -7.10 -15.79
C CYS A 85 4.03 -7.88 -14.55
N ARG A 86 3.49 -9.08 -14.71
CA ARG A 86 3.09 -9.93 -13.56
C ARG A 86 4.28 -10.27 -12.67
N GLN A 87 5.40 -10.65 -13.27
CA GLN A 87 6.62 -10.97 -12.50
C GLN A 87 7.09 -9.74 -11.70
N TYR A 88 7.17 -8.58 -12.34
CA TYR A 88 7.56 -7.33 -11.70
C TYR A 88 6.64 -6.97 -10.53
N LEU A 89 5.31 -7.04 -10.72
CA LEU A 89 4.33 -6.74 -9.67
C LEU A 89 4.40 -7.74 -8.51
N HIS A 90 4.60 -9.02 -8.81
CA HIS A 90 4.79 -10.07 -7.82
C HIS A 90 6.06 -9.83 -6.99
N ASP A 91 7.16 -9.44 -7.61
CA ASP A 91 8.42 -9.16 -6.92
C ASP A 91 8.30 -7.94 -6.01
N ILE A 92 7.60 -6.88 -6.45
CA ILE A 92 7.28 -5.73 -5.59
C ILE A 92 6.44 -6.17 -4.39
N TYR A 93 5.35 -6.91 -4.63
CA TYR A 93 4.47 -7.39 -3.57
C TYR A 93 5.26 -8.20 -2.54
N ASN A 94 6.07 -9.15 -2.98
CA ASN A 94 6.89 -9.97 -2.07
C ASN A 94 7.90 -9.11 -1.31
N SER A 95 8.54 -8.16 -1.97
CA SER A 95 9.50 -7.26 -1.32
C SER A 95 8.82 -6.42 -0.23
N VAL A 96 7.66 -5.82 -0.52
CA VAL A 96 6.88 -5.02 0.46
C VAL A 96 6.44 -5.91 1.63
N VAL A 97 5.83 -7.06 1.35
CA VAL A 97 5.33 -7.97 2.40
C VAL A 97 6.48 -8.46 3.28
N LEU A 98 7.58 -8.93 2.69
CA LEU A 98 8.67 -9.51 3.46
C LEU A 98 9.50 -8.46 4.22
N ASN A 99 9.82 -7.34 3.60
CA ASN A 99 10.72 -6.35 4.18
C ASN A 99 9.97 -5.33 5.03
N ASP A 100 8.90 -4.73 4.49
CA ASP A 100 8.22 -3.61 5.13
C ASP A 100 7.13 -4.05 6.11
N VAL A 101 6.56 -5.24 5.93
CA VAL A 101 5.56 -5.77 6.87
C VAL A 101 6.19 -6.79 7.82
N VAL A 102 6.70 -7.91 7.31
CA VAL A 102 7.14 -9.04 8.15
C VAL A 102 8.38 -8.71 8.96
N ARG A 103 9.49 -8.33 8.30
CA ARG A 103 10.77 -8.11 8.97
C ARG A 103 10.72 -6.91 9.91
N ARG A 104 10.14 -5.80 9.47
CA ARG A 104 10.05 -4.57 10.25
C ARG A 104 9.24 -4.75 11.53
N ASN A 105 8.12 -5.46 11.47
CA ASN A 105 7.23 -5.68 12.60
C ASN A 105 7.50 -7.02 13.32
N LYS A 106 8.55 -7.75 12.93
CA LYS A 106 8.96 -9.03 13.53
C LYS A 106 7.82 -10.06 13.58
N ILE A 107 7.02 -10.10 12.51
CA ILE A 107 5.89 -11.03 12.40
C ILE A 107 6.43 -12.46 12.34
N ARG A 108 5.95 -13.32 13.23
CA ARG A 108 6.34 -14.73 13.29
C ARG A 108 5.43 -15.63 12.46
N ASP A 109 4.13 -15.35 12.46
CA ASP A 109 3.13 -16.12 11.73
C ASP A 109 2.83 -15.45 10.37
N VAL A 110 3.69 -15.76 9.39
CA VAL A 110 3.58 -15.21 8.02
C VAL A 110 2.37 -15.81 7.29
N ASP A 111 1.98 -17.06 7.59
CA ASP A 111 0.80 -17.69 6.98
C ASP A 111 -0.48 -17.00 7.46
N LEU A 112 -0.57 -16.63 8.73
CA LEU A 112 -1.68 -15.84 9.24
C LEU A 112 -1.75 -14.46 8.54
N LEU A 113 -0.61 -13.79 8.34
CA LEU A 113 -0.57 -12.53 7.62
C LEU A 113 -1.11 -12.72 6.19
N ALA A 114 -0.64 -13.76 5.48
CA ALA A 114 -1.09 -14.03 4.11
C ALA A 114 -2.61 -14.25 4.01
N ARG A 115 -3.20 -14.95 4.98
CA ARG A 115 -4.67 -15.16 5.06
C ARG A 115 -5.44 -13.87 5.33
N ILE A 116 -4.93 -13.03 6.22
CA ILE A 116 -5.53 -11.71 6.50
C ILE A 116 -5.46 -10.84 5.24
N VAL A 117 -4.30 -10.79 4.57
CA VAL A 117 -4.12 -10.05 3.32
C VAL A 117 -5.08 -10.56 2.24
N ALA A 118 -5.19 -11.87 2.05
CA ALA A 118 -6.10 -12.47 1.08
C ALA A 118 -7.58 -12.12 1.39
N TYR A 119 -7.97 -12.17 2.66
CA TYR A 119 -9.31 -11.77 3.09
C TYR A 119 -9.60 -10.30 2.76
N VAL A 120 -8.66 -9.40 3.08
CA VAL A 120 -8.82 -7.97 2.82
C VAL A 120 -8.92 -7.70 1.32
N ILE A 121 -8.05 -8.32 0.50
CA ILE A 121 -8.08 -8.19 -0.97
C ILE A 121 -9.42 -8.68 -1.53
N GLY A 122 -9.93 -9.82 -1.05
CA GLY A 122 -11.22 -10.38 -1.49
C GLY A 122 -12.44 -9.53 -1.08
N ASN A 123 -12.26 -8.57 -0.17
CA ASN A 123 -13.32 -7.69 0.34
C ASN A 123 -13.03 -6.19 0.10
N ILE A 124 -12.17 -5.86 -0.87
CA ILE A 124 -11.90 -4.46 -1.24
C ILE A 124 -13.20 -3.74 -1.61
N GLY A 125 -13.32 -2.51 -1.13
CA GLY A 125 -14.51 -1.67 -1.37
C GLY A 125 -15.72 -2.00 -0.46
N THR A 126 -15.59 -2.98 0.44
CA THR A 126 -16.61 -3.29 1.43
C THR A 126 -16.17 -2.87 2.84
N THR A 127 -17.14 -2.71 3.74
CA THR A 127 -16.84 -2.49 5.16
C THR A 127 -16.65 -3.83 5.87
N PHE A 128 -15.61 -3.94 6.69
CA PHE A 128 -15.39 -5.09 7.54
C PHE A 128 -14.85 -4.68 8.92
N ALA A 129 -15.03 -5.54 9.91
CA ALA A 129 -14.47 -5.37 11.24
C ALA A 129 -13.43 -6.47 11.52
N SER A 130 -12.44 -6.16 12.37
CA SER A 130 -11.44 -7.14 12.81
C SER A 130 -12.07 -8.38 13.45
N THR A 131 -13.19 -8.22 14.13
CA THR A 131 -13.99 -9.31 14.70
C THR A 131 -14.57 -10.24 13.62
N SER A 132 -14.94 -9.70 12.44
CA SER A 132 -15.43 -10.50 11.31
C SER A 132 -14.31 -11.34 10.71
N ILE A 133 -13.12 -10.77 10.56
CA ILE A 133 -11.92 -11.50 10.11
C ILE A 133 -11.54 -12.58 11.12
N ALA A 134 -11.53 -12.26 12.42
CA ALA A 134 -11.24 -13.25 13.46
C ALA A 134 -12.26 -14.42 13.49
N LYS A 135 -13.54 -14.13 13.25
CA LYS A 135 -14.57 -15.19 13.10
C LYS A 135 -14.34 -16.05 11.86
N PHE A 136 -14.00 -15.43 10.72
CA PHE A 136 -13.64 -16.15 9.50
C PHE A 136 -12.45 -17.09 9.74
N LEU A 137 -11.37 -16.58 10.33
CA LEU A 137 -10.17 -17.37 10.64
C LEU A 137 -10.51 -18.53 11.62
N LYS A 138 -11.41 -18.30 12.57
CA LYS A 138 -11.88 -19.35 13.49
C LYS A 138 -12.63 -20.47 12.75
N SER A 139 -13.41 -20.15 11.71
CA SER A 139 -14.06 -21.18 10.87
C SER A 139 -13.03 -21.99 10.07
N GLU A 140 -11.86 -21.47 9.83
CA GLU A 140 -10.70 -22.18 9.26
C GLU A 140 -9.80 -22.84 10.33
N HIS A 141 -10.33 -23.08 11.52
CA HIS A 141 -9.62 -23.69 12.67
C HIS A 141 -8.43 -22.88 13.20
N ARG A 142 -8.40 -21.55 12.95
CA ARG A 142 -7.40 -20.65 13.50
C ARG A 142 -8.01 -19.64 14.47
N THR A 143 -7.68 -19.74 15.73
CA THR A 143 -8.11 -18.78 16.75
C THR A 143 -7.12 -17.62 16.82
N VAL A 144 -7.58 -16.41 16.54
CA VAL A 144 -6.76 -15.18 16.53
C VAL A 144 -7.51 -14.08 17.28
N ALA A 145 -6.79 -13.32 18.09
CA ALA A 145 -7.36 -12.15 18.74
C ALA A 145 -7.64 -11.05 17.71
N PRO A 146 -8.78 -10.35 17.76
CA PRO A 146 -9.10 -9.24 16.87
C PRO A 146 -8.03 -8.15 16.85
N GLU A 147 -7.37 -7.90 17.96
CA GLU A 147 -6.26 -6.97 18.09
C GLU A 147 -5.06 -7.36 17.21
N THR A 148 -4.74 -8.66 17.12
CA THR A 148 -3.67 -9.14 16.22
C THR A 148 -4.03 -8.87 14.76
N VAL A 149 -5.30 -9.06 14.39
CA VAL A 149 -5.80 -8.76 13.05
C VAL A 149 -5.64 -7.27 12.74
N LEU A 150 -6.06 -6.39 13.67
CA LEU A 150 -5.91 -4.94 13.54
C LEU A 150 -4.45 -4.52 13.35
N ASN A 151 -3.54 -5.10 14.16
CA ASN A 151 -2.11 -4.82 14.06
C ASN A 151 -1.56 -5.22 12.67
N TYR A 152 -1.95 -6.37 12.14
CA TYR A 152 -1.49 -6.82 10.83
C TYR A 152 -2.02 -5.93 9.69
N ILE A 153 -3.29 -5.53 9.76
CA ILE A 153 -3.86 -4.57 8.82
C ILE A 153 -3.12 -3.23 8.90
N LYS A 154 -2.88 -2.72 10.12
CA LYS A 154 -2.11 -1.50 10.33
C LYS A 154 -0.72 -1.58 9.70
N TYR A 155 0.01 -2.67 9.89
CA TYR A 155 1.34 -2.85 9.29
C TYR A 155 1.31 -2.84 7.76
N CYS A 156 0.27 -3.46 7.17
CA CYS A 156 0.06 -3.42 5.73
C CYS A 156 -0.29 -2.01 5.23
N THR A 157 -1.09 -1.25 5.98
CA THR A 157 -1.42 0.14 5.65
C THR A 157 -0.19 1.04 5.74
N GLU A 158 0.65 0.86 6.78
CA GLU A 158 1.90 1.60 6.93
C GLU A 158 2.92 1.31 5.81
N ALA A 159 2.85 0.12 5.22
CA ALA A 159 3.65 -0.30 4.06
C ALA A 159 2.98 0.05 2.71
N TYR A 160 1.91 0.85 2.72
CA TYR A 160 1.14 1.23 1.53
C TYR A 160 0.59 0.05 0.70
N LEU A 161 0.44 -1.14 1.33
CA LEU A 161 -0.20 -2.28 0.67
C LEU A 161 -1.71 -2.09 0.55
N PHE A 162 -2.32 -1.41 1.54
CA PHE A 162 -3.73 -1.05 1.58
C PHE A 162 -3.90 0.43 1.92
N TYR A 163 -4.98 1.01 1.43
CA TYR A 163 -5.46 2.32 1.85
C TYR A 163 -6.74 2.14 2.66
N GLN A 164 -6.70 2.56 3.90
CA GLN A 164 -7.88 2.55 4.76
C GLN A 164 -8.68 3.83 4.53
N VAL A 165 -9.93 3.67 4.10
CA VAL A 165 -10.88 4.77 3.98
C VAL A 165 -11.80 4.71 5.19
N ASN A 166 -11.76 5.73 6.02
CA ASN A 166 -12.66 5.83 7.16
C ASN A 166 -14.08 6.11 6.69
N ARG A 167 -15.06 5.52 7.37
CA ARG A 167 -16.45 5.85 7.13
C ARG A 167 -16.70 7.27 7.61
N GLU A 168 -17.19 8.13 6.74
CA GLU A 168 -17.66 9.46 7.09
C GLU A 168 -19.17 9.39 7.33
N ASP A 169 -19.62 9.70 8.55
CA ASP A 169 -21.03 9.80 8.89
C ASP A 169 -21.45 11.27 8.89
N LEU A 170 -22.18 11.68 7.85
CA LEU A 170 -22.68 13.04 7.69
C LEU A 170 -23.62 13.49 8.82
N GLN A 171 -24.11 12.57 9.67
CA GLN A 171 -24.98 12.86 10.80
C GLN A 171 -24.24 12.97 12.15
N GLY A 172 -22.93 12.88 12.18
CA GLY A 172 -22.11 13.33 13.30
C GLY A 172 -22.13 12.48 14.58
N LYS A 173 -22.66 11.26 14.58
CA LYS A 173 -22.81 10.46 15.82
C LYS A 173 -21.91 9.23 15.94
N GLN A 174 -21.10 8.84 14.95
CA GLN A 174 -20.35 7.57 14.98
C GLN A 174 -18.94 7.60 14.40
N ILE A 175 -18.19 8.68 14.52
CA ILE A 175 -16.76 8.68 14.14
C ILE A 175 -15.92 7.72 15.03
N LEU A 176 -16.44 7.29 16.17
CA LEU A 176 -15.74 6.44 17.15
C LEU A 176 -16.12 4.95 17.10
N ALA A 177 -17.00 4.52 16.21
CA ALA A 177 -17.51 3.14 16.22
C ALA A 177 -16.88 2.18 15.21
N THR A 178 -15.80 2.56 14.55
CA THR A 178 -15.05 1.67 13.64
C THR A 178 -13.72 1.28 14.26
N ASN A 179 -13.77 0.37 15.23
CA ASN A 179 -12.64 -0.44 15.66
C ASN A 179 -12.77 -1.85 15.09
#